data_38c4dbc2ee63ada87c65f47ff0ed5807
#
_entry.id   38c4dbc2ee63ada87c65f47ff0ed5807
#
_cell.length_a   1.000
_cell.length_b   1.000
_cell.length_c   1.000
_cell.angle_alpha   90.00
_cell.angle_beta   90.00
_cell.angle_gamma   90.00
#
_symmetry.space_group_name_H-M   'P 1'
#
loop_
_entity.id
_entity.type
_entity.pdbx_description
1 polymer ?
#
loop_
_entity_poly.entity_id
_entity_poly.type
_entity_poly.pdbx_seq_one_letter_code
_entity_poly.pdbx_strand_id
1 'polypeptide(L)'
;EISCSLVGSEMCIRDRWWEGPDGTKILGILFANWYSNGNEIPAEKAAALDFWNQKLADVEKFASTSHLLMMNGVDHQPVQKDLSKAIRLANELFPDYEFVHSNWPTYLEAVRSDLPENLSTVTGELTSQETDGWYTLANTASSRVYLKQWNTKVERQLENVTEPLASLAYRVTGEYPHDKLTYAWKTLMQNHPHDSICGCSVDEVHREMMTRFEKANEVGKYLADDALFELAKVIDFEGQHPFVVFNTAGHSKTGEAEVEVVLERKLFKEGIPEKLYDELKAQPKATYKVINREGQEVPAEISEEEVLFDYDLPKDRFRVPYMKRFVKVKLFLNEMSAFSWESFDLVLTDDADSSVNNNESMISGQTIENESLKLTVNHNGTLSIFDKSLNKVFKDLLVFEDTGDIGNEYIYFQPKNTKPILSTDSPVEFSIITDRAEIAEVQLKQVLMIPESADELLDEEQKKVLEFRYRNAGRSDKLLPLEVTSKITVRKNSKKVDFETSIDNQMKDHRLRVLFPAGLTSENHEADSIYEVVTRPNVMPETWENPTNPQHQQAFVNLHNEEYGLTVGNFGLNEYEITDSANIALTLLRGCLLYTSPSPRDCS
;
A
#
# COMPACT_ATOMS: atom_id res chain seq x y z
N GLU A 1 -20.63 -7.62 -8.25
CA GLU A 1 -21.50 -7.74 -9.44
C GLU A 1 -20.94 -6.93 -10.58
N ILE A 2 -20.38 -7.60 -11.59
CA ILE A 2 -20.08 -6.93 -12.86
C ILE A 2 -21.42 -6.84 -13.58
N SER A 3 -22.09 -5.70 -13.44
CA SER A 3 -23.33 -5.44 -14.13
C SER A 3 -23.08 -5.32 -15.63
N CYS A 4 -23.83 -6.05 -16.41
CA CYS A 4 -23.79 -6.03 -17.87
C CYS A 4 -24.51 -4.80 -18.43
N SER A 5 -24.07 -3.60 -18.03
CA SER A 5 -24.63 -2.33 -18.54
C SER A 5 -23.73 -1.62 -19.54
N LEU A 6 -22.67 -2.25 -19.99
CA LEU A 6 -21.86 -1.74 -21.09
C LEU A 6 -22.63 -1.83 -22.41
N VAL A 7 -22.75 -0.68 -23.04
CA VAL A 7 -23.52 -0.39 -24.25
C VAL A 7 -23.21 -1.37 -25.40
N GLY A 8 -24.20 -2.18 -25.76
CA GLY A 8 -24.15 -3.05 -26.95
C GLY A 8 -24.39 -4.51 -26.62
N SER A 9 -25.20 -5.19 -27.45
CA SER A 9 -25.56 -6.61 -27.32
C SER A 9 -24.39 -7.59 -27.32
N GLU A 10 -23.18 -7.14 -27.64
CA GLU A 10 -21.96 -7.96 -27.71
C GLU A 10 -21.28 -8.10 -26.33
N MET A 11 -21.58 -7.25 -25.35
CA MET A 11 -20.93 -7.28 -24.05
C MET A 11 -21.62 -8.16 -23.01
N CYS A 12 -22.71 -8.78 -23.35
CA CYS A 12 -23.41 -9.75 -22.52
C CYS A 12 -22.87 -11.19 -22.66
N ILE A 13 -21.86 -11.42 -23.49
CA ILE A 13 -21.24 -12.74 -23.69
C ILE A 13 -20.32 -13.04 -22.49
N ARG A 14 -20.48 -14.23 -21.91
CA ARG A 14 -19.79 -14.66 -20.68
C ARG A 14 -18.28 -14.84 -20.87
N ASP A 15 -17.86 -15.50 -21.93
CA ASP A 15 -16.46 -15.79 -22.22
C ASP A 15 -15.86 -14.70 -23.10
N ARG A 16 -14.61 -14.33 -22.82
CA ARG A 16 -13.88 -13.31 -23.59
C ARG A 16 -12.39 -13.49 -23.44
N TRP A 17 -11.63 -12.92 -24.34
CA TRP A 17 -10.20 -12.75 -24.13
C TRP A 17 -9.95 -11.56 -23.19
N TRP A 18 -9.11 -11.77 -22.21
CA TRP A 18 -8.57 -10.70 -21.39
C TRP A 18 -7.13 -10.47 -21.78
N GLU A 19 -6.82 -9.27 -22.26
CA GLU A 19 -5.53 -8.88 -22.79
C GLU A 19 -4.81 -7.97 -21.82
N GLY A 20 -3.60 -8.38 -21.42
CA GLY A 20 -2.69 -7.59 -20.60
C GLY A 20 -1.93 -6.52 -21.39
N PRO A 21 -1.15 -5.64 -20.71
CA PRO A 21 -0.42 -4.53 -21.34
C PRO A 21 0.60 -4.96 -22.40
N ASP A 22 1.13 -6.17 -22.29
CA ASP A 22 2.11 -6.75 -23.22
C ASP A 22 1.46 -7.47 -24.42
N GLY A 23 0.13 -7.44 -24.53
CA GLY A 23 -0.64 -8.13 -25.55
C GLY A 23 -0.89 -9.62 -25.27
N THR A 24 -0.42 -10.16 -24.14
CA THR A 24 -0.71 -11.54 -23.74
C THR A 24 -2.19 -11.69 -23.41
N LYS A 25 -2.82 -12.77 -23.92
CA LYS A 25 -4.25 -13.02 -23.72
C LYS A 25 -4.51 -14.29 -22.95
N ILE A 26 -5.48 -14.22 -22.03
CA ILE A 26 -6.03 -15.38 -21.35
C ILE A 26 -7.55 -15.47 -21.61
N LEU A 27 -8.08 -16.71 -21.59
CA LEU A 27 -9.53 -16.91 -21.66
C LEU A 27 -10.15 -16.60 -20.30
N GLY A 28 -10.98 -15.56 -20.26
CA GLY A 28 -11.78 -15.18 -19.11
C GLY A 28 -13.19 -15.77 -19.20
N ILE A 29 -13.66 -16.39 -18.10
CA ILE A 29 -15.02 -16.91 -17.97
C ILE A 29 -15.75 -16.06 -16.94
N LEU A 30 -16.75 -15.30 -17.39
CA LEU A 30 -17.53 -14.42 -16.54
C LEU A 30 -18.81 -15.12 -16.05
N PHE A 31 -19.01 -15.13 -14.71
CA PHE A 31 -20.24 -15.64 -14.10
C PHE A 31 -21.35 -14.58 -14.11
N ALA A 32 -22.00 -14.39 -15.26
CA ALA A 32 -23.08 -13.40 -15.41
C ALA A 32 -24.30 -13.66 -14.51
N ASN A 33 -24.50 -14.92 -14.10
CA ASN A 33 -25.64 -15.35 -13.27
C ASN A 33 -25.21 -15.76 -11.87
N TRP A 34 -24.19 -15.15 -11.30
CA TRP A 34 -23.65 -15.48 -9.99
C TRP A 34 -22.85 -16.80 -9.94
N TYR A 35 -21.94 -16.93 -9.02
CA TYR A 35 -21.04 -18.10 -8.89
C TYR A 35 -21.69 -19.32 -8.19
N SER A 36 -22.97 -19.27 -7.84
CA SER A 36 -23.77 -20.37 -7.29
C SER A 36 -25.02 -20.68 -8.12
N ASN A 37 -24.95 -20.42 -9.43
CA ASN A 37 -26.09 -20.51 -10.35
C ASN A 37 -26.71 -21.93 -10.48
N GLY A 38 -25.97 -22.98 -10.14
CA GLY A 38 -26.42 -24.37 -10.08
C GLY A 38 -26.56 -24.92 -8.67
N ASN A 39 -26.74 -24.05 -7.65
CA ASN A 39 -26.91 -24.48 -6.26
C ASN A 39 -28.31 -25.09 -6.01
N GLU A 40 -28.41 -26.04 -5.07
CA GLU A 40 -29.67 -26.66 -4.63
C GLU A 40 -30.55 -27.18 -5.76
N ILE A 41 -29.96 -27.93 -6.70
CA ILE A 41 -30.69 -28.51 -7.84
C ILE A 41 -31.78 -29.46 -7.33
N PRO A 42 -33.08 -29.21 -7.65
CA PRO A 42 -34.15 -30.06 -7.15
C PRO A 42 -34.09 -31.48 -7.71
N ALA A 43 -34.30 -32.48 -6.84
CA ALA A 43 -34.38 -33.91 -7.17
C ALA A 43 -35.83 -34.42 -7.24
N GLU A 44 -36.81 -33.50 -7.32
CA GLU A 44 -38.23 -33.76 -7.50
C GLU A 44 -38.71 -33.18 -8.85
N LYS A 45 -39.54 -33.93 -9.60
CA LYS A 45 -39.82 -33.69 -11.00
C LYS A 45 -40.41 -32.29 -11.28
N ALA A 46 -41.42 -31.86 -10.53
CA ALA A 46 -42.07 -30.58 -10.80
C ALA A 46 -41.13 -29.40 -10.51
N ALA A 47 -40.45 -29.44 -9.38
CA ALA A 47 -39.48 -28.41 -8.98
C ALA A 47 -38.25 -28.39 -9.90
N ALA A 48 -37.80 -29.56 -10.39
CA ALA A 48 -36.69 -29.65 -11.36
C ALA A 48 -37.03 -29.04 -12.71
N LEU A 49 -38.27 -29.24 -13.20
CA LEU A 49 -38.75 -28.61 -14.44
C LEU A 49 -38.74 -27.09 -14.35
N ASP A 50 -39.30 -26.54 -13.27
CA ASP A 50 -39.34 -25.08 -13.05
C ASP A 50 -37.94 -24.50 -12.93
N PHE A 51 -37.07 -25.14 -12.13
CA PHE A 51 -35.69 -24.72 -11.90
C PHE A 51 -34.90 -24.67 -13.23
N TRP A 52 -34.89 -25.76 -13.98
CA TRP A 52 -34.10 -25.83 -15.20
C TRP A 52 -34.64 -24.96 -16.35
N ASN A 53 -35.98 -24.83 -16.50
CA ASN A 53 -36.54 -23.88 -17.45
C ASN A 53 -36.06 -22.46 -17.23
N GLN A 54 -36.02 -22.03 -15.95
CA GLN A 54 -35.52 -20.70 -15.60
C GLN A 54 -34.00 -20.60 -15.78
N LYS A 55 -33.23 -21.56 -15.23
CA LYS A 55 -31.77 -21.49 -15.22
C LYS A 55 -31.15 -21.59 -16.63
N LEU A 56 -31.66 -22.49 -17.50
CA LEU A 56 -31.20 -22.60 -18.88
C LEU A 56 -31.46 -21.30 -19.64
N ALA A 57 -32.69 -20.78 -19.57
CA ALA A 57 -33.04 -19.50 -20.22
C ALA A 57 -32.16 -18.33 -19.74
N ASP A 58 -31.79 -18.33 -18.48
CA ASP A 58 -30.93 -17.28 -17.90
C ASP A 58 -29.47 -17.41 -18.35
N VAL A 59 -28.95 -18.62 -18.51
CA VAL A 59 -27.53 -18.85 -18.80
C VAL A 59 -27.26 -18.80 -20.32
N GLU A 60 -28.15 -19.34 -21.15
CA GLU A 60 -27.96 -19.40 -22.60
C GLU A 60 -27.79 -18.04 -23.27
N LYS A 61 -28.49 -17.02 -22.80
CA LYS A 61 -28.38 -15.65 -23.33
C LYS A 61 -27.00 -15.02 -23.14
N PHE A 62 -26.16 -15.58 -22.23
CA PHE A 62 -24.80 -15.12 -21.99
C PHE A 62 -23.72 -16.12 -22.43
N ALA A 63 -24.11 -17.26 -22.95
CA ALA A 63 -23.18 -18.30 -23.35
C ALA A 63 -22.50 -17.96 -24.68
N SER A 64 -21.19 -18.13 -24.75
CA SER A 64 -20.39 -18.01 -25.97
C SER A 64 -20.18 -19.33 -26.69
N THR A 65 -20.42 -20.45 -26.01
CA THR A 65 -20.29 -21.81 -26.50
C THR A 65 -21.53 -22.65 -26.16
N SER A 66 -21.63 -23.87 -26.67
CA SER A 66 -22.68 -24.82 -26.29
C SER A 66 -22.50 -25.39 -24.87
N HIS A 67 -21.38 -25.10 -24.19
CA HIS A 67 -21.04 -25.60 -22.86
C HIS A 67 -21.45 -24.62 -21.77
N LEU A 68 -22.47 -24.97 -20.97
CA LEU A 68 -23.01 -24.14 -19.91
C LEU A 68 -22.43 -24.55 -18.56
N LEU A 69 -21.87 -23.60 -17.83
CA LEU A 69 -21.30 -23.84 -16.50
C LEU A 69 -22.33 -23.61 -15.39
N MET A 70 -22.60 -24.66 -14.61
CA MET A 70 -23.47 -24.63 -13.44
C MET A 70 -22.66 -24.94 -12.19
N MET A 71 -22.51 -23.95 -11.31
CA MET A 71 -21.77 -24.09 -10.05
C MET A 71 -22.72 -24.57 -8.96
N ASN A 72 -22.48 -25.80 -8.46
CA ASN A 72 -23.27 -26.40 -7.40
C ASN A 72 -22.58 -26.26 -6.06
N GLY A 73 -22.87 -25.17 -5.38
CA GLY A 73 -22.33 -24.83 -4.07
C GLY A 73 -22.17 -23.32 -3.90
N VAL A 74 -22.08 -22.90 -2.66
CA VAL A 74 -21.86 -21.50 -2.24
C VAL A 74 -21.25 -21.51 -0.83
N ASP A 75 -20.81 -20.36 -0.35
CA ASP A 75 -20.29 -20.19 1.00
C ASP A 75 -21.27 -20.68 2.06
N HIS A 76 -20.74 -21.30 3.11
CA HIS A 76 -21.50 -21.79 4.26
C HIS A 76 -22.51 -22.91 3.96
N GLN A 77 -22.42 -23.58 2.80
CA GLN A 77 -23.29 -24.70 2.45
C GLN A 77 -22.59 -26.05 2.45
N PRO A 78 -23.22 -27.10 2.99
CA PRO A 78 -22.71 -28.46 2.81
C PRO A 78 -22.95 -28.93 1.36
N VAL A 79 -22.19 -29.94 0.95
CA VAL A 79 -22.38 -30.56 -0.35
C VAL A 79 -23.79 -31.12 -0.52
N GLN A 80 -24.39 -30.95 -1.69
CA GLN A 80 -25.70 -31.49 -2.01
C GLN A 80 -25.65 -33.03 -2.09
N LYS A 81 -26.32 -33.73 -1.16
CA LYS A 81 -26.24 -35.20 -1.01
C LYS A 81 -26.94 -35.96 -2.13
N ASP A 82 -27.99 -35.39 -2.70
CA ASP A 82 -28.81 -36.00 -3.76
C ASP A 82 -28.46 -35.48 -5.17
N LEU A 83 -27.34 -34.79 -5.35
CA LEU A 83 -26.89 -34.22 -6.62
C LEU A 83 -26.91 -35.23 -7.77
N SER A 84 -26.41 -36.46 -7.54
CA SER A 84 -26.43 -37.52 -8.57
C SER A 84 -27.85 -37.91 -9.02
N LYS A 85 -28.84 -37.81 -8.11
CA LYS A 85 -30.26 -38.04 -8.45
C LYS A 85 -30.79 -36.85 -9.25
N ALA A 86 -30.48 -35.63 -8.82
CA ALA A 86 -30.91 -34.42 -9.52
C ALA A 86 -30.37 -34.34 -10.95
N ILE A 87 -29.09 -34.68 -11.17
CA ILE A 87 -28.49 -34.76 -12.52
C ILE A 87 -29.16 -35.79 -13.40
N ARG A 88 -29.43 -37.02 -12.91
CA ARG A 88 -30.17 -38.01 -13.68
C ARG A 88 -31.56 -37.53 -14.07
N LEU A 89 -32.28 -36.93 -13.15
CA LEU A 89 -33.60 -36.37 -13.39
C LEU A 89 -33.55 -35.23 -14.42
N ALA A 90 -32.54 -34.36 -14.36
CA ALA A 90 -32.34 -33.31 -15.36
C ALA A 90 -32.18 -33.89 -16.79
N ASN A 91 -31.33 -34.91 -16.95
CA ASN A 91 -31.14 -35.61 -18.21
C ASN A 91 -32.42 -36.32 -18.74
N GLU A 92 -33.27 -36.80 -17.83
CA GLU A 92 -34.58 -37.39 -18.22
C GLU A 92 -35.58 -36.33 -18.70
N LEU A 93 -35.57 -35.14 -18.09
CA LEU A 93 -36.51 -34.07 -18.34
C LEU A 93 -36.16 -33.19 -19.56
N PHE A 94 -34.87 -33.04 -19.83
CA PHE A 94 -34.32 -32.16 -20.87
C PHE A 94 -33.42 -32.94 -21.84
N PRO A 95 -33.98 -33.77 -22.73
CA PRO A 95 -33.18 -34.65 -23.60
C PRO A 95 -32.33 -33.91 -24.64
N ASP A 96 -32.58 -32.62 -24.86
CA ASP A 96 -31.78 -31.76 -25.73
C ASP A 96 -30.49 -31.26 -25.07
N TYR A 97 -30.31 -31.55 -23.79
CA TYR A 97 -29.14 -31.20 -23.00
C TYR A 97 -28.50 -32.43 -22.37
N GLU A 98 -27.17 -32.38 -22.19
CA GLU A 98 -26.42 -33.37 -21.43
C GLU A 98 -25.93 -32.75 -20.12
N PHE A 99 -26.48 -33.18 -18.99
CA PHE A 99 -26.08 -32.72 -17.67
C PHE A 99 -25.04 -33.67 -17.07
N VAL A 100 -23.82 -33.17 -16.86
CA VAL A 100 -22.70 -33.97 -16.34
C VAL A 100 -22.11 -33.33 -15.08
N HIS A 101 -21.67 -34.17 -14.14
CA HIS A 101 -20.85 -33.74 -13.04
C HIS A 101 -19.41 -33.62 -13.53
N SER A 102 -18.86 -32.40 -13.57
CA SER A 102 -17.58 -32.08 -14.20
C SER A 102 -16.59 -31.40 -13.21
N ASN A 103 -15.46 -31.00 -13.74
CA ASN A 103 -14.42 -30.22 -13.07
C ASN A 103 -13.88 -29.15 -14.02
N TRP A 104 -13.09 -28.20 -13.50
CA TRP A 104 -12.54 -27.11 -14.28
C TRP A 104 -11.73 -27.54 -15.51
N PRO A 105 -10.74 -28.48 -15.41
CA PRO A 105 -9.98 -28.90 -16.58
C PRO A 105 -10.86 -29.43 -17.72
N THR A 106 -11.80 -30.32 -17.40
CA THR A 106 -12.72 -30.93 -18.40
C THR A 106 -13.62 -29.88 -19.03
N TYR A 107 -14.17 -28.95 -18.22
CA TYR A 107 -15.01 -27.87 -18.74
C TYR A 107 -14.21 -26.92 -19.64
N LEU A 108 -13.00 -26.51 -19.24
CA LEU A 108 -12.14 -25.63 -20.03
C LEU A 108 -11.70 -26.26 -21.36
N GLU A 109 -11.43 -27.57 -21.36
CA GLU A 109 -11.10 -28.30 -22.59
C GLU A 109 -12.29 -28.28 -23.58
N ALA A 110 -13.51 -28.54 -23.08
CA ALA A 110 -14.72 -28.49 -23.88
C ALA A 110 -14.98 -27.07 -24.45
N VAL A 111 -14.93 -26.04 -23.60
CA VAL A 111 -15.10 -24.65 -24.04
C VAL A 111 -14.05 -24.27 -25.08
N ARG A 112 -12.77 -24.58 -24.88
CA ARG A 112 -11.69 -24.26 -25.82
C ARG A 112 -11.87 -24.93 -27.19
N SER A 113 -12.51 -26.08 -27.24
CA SER A 113 -12.77 -26.79 -28.49
C SER A 113 -13.95 -26.19 -29.28
N ASP A 114 -14.79 -25.37 -28.66
CA ASP A 114 -16.02 -24.79 -29.20
C ASP A 114 -16.02 -23.25 -29.22
N LEU A 115 -14.83 -22.62 -29.00
CA LEU A 115 -14.71 -21.16 -28.99
C LEU A 115 -15.03 -20.57 -30.37
N PRO A 116 -15.86 -19.51 -30.43
CA PRO A 116 -16.09 -18.77 -31.66
C PRO A 116 -14.84 -17.99 -32.09
N GLU A 117 -14.62 -17.85 -33.40
CA GLU A 117 -13.47 -17.11 -33.96
C GLU A 117 -13.48 -15.63 -33.58
N ASN A 118 -14.65 -15.05 -33.34
CA ASN A 118 -14.86 -13.64 -33.07
C ASN A 118 -15.13 -13.34 -31.60
N LEU A 119 -14.55 -14.12 -30.66
CA LEU A 119 -14.69 -13.88 -29.25
C LEU A 119 -14.15 -12.48 -28.88
N SER A 120 -14.95 -11.69 -28.14
CA SER A 120 -14.59 -10.34 -27.76
C SER A 120 -13.34 -10.30 -26.86
N THR A 121 -12.60 -9.20 -26.93
CA THR A 121 -11.42 -8.94 -26.09
C THR A 121 -11.67 -7.75 -25.17
N VAL A 122 -11.33 -7.89 -23.89
CA VAL A 122 -11.27 -6.79 -22.93
C VAL A 122 -9.81 -6.54 -22.63
N THR A 123 -9.36 -5.30 -22.76
CA THR A 123 -7.99 -4.88 -22.47
C THR A 123 -7.96 -4.04 -21.19
N GLY A 124 -6.96 -4.25 -20.34
CA GLY A 124 -6.78 -3.53 -19.10
C GLY A 124 -7.59 -4.08 -17.92
N GLU A 125 -7.92 -3.24 -16.96
CA GLU A 125 -8.59 -3.64 -15.71
C GLU A 125 -10.03 -4.14 -15.93
N LEU A 126 -10.38 -5.18 -15.19
CA LEU A 126 -11.78 -5.62 -15.06
C LEU A 126 -12.42 -4.88 -13.88
N THR A 127 -12.97 -3.72 -14.13
CA THR A 127 -13.60 -2.87 -13.10
C THR A 127 -15.12 -2.79 -13.32
N SER A 128 -15.87 -2.49 -12.27
CA SER A 128 -17.33 -2.28 -12.30
C SER A 128 -17.72 -0.80 -12.33
N GLN A 129 -16.94 0.04 -12.98
CA GLN A 129 -17.15 1.48 -13.11
C GLN A 129 -18.51 1.85 -13.79
N GLU A 130 -19.10 0.93 -14.50
CA GLU A 130 -20.37 1.09 -15.23
C GLU A 130 -21.62 0.86 -14.38
N THR A 131 -21.49 0.65 -13.07
CA THR A 131 -22.59 0.48 -12.14
C THR A 131 -23.10 1.83 -11.61
N ASP A 132 -24.02 1.80 -10.63
CA ASP A 132 -24.43 3.00 -9.88
C ASP A 132 -23.33 3.52 -8.91
N GLY A 133 -22.19 2.84 -8.84
CA GLY A 133 -21.03 3.20 -8.02
C GLY A 133 -21.07 2.74 -6.57
N TRP A 134 -22.22 2.32 -6.05
CA TRP A 134 -22.35 2.01 -4.63
C TRP A 134 -21.68 0.70 -4.21
N TYR A 135 -21.72 -0.33 -5.02
CA TYR A 135 -21.19 -1.65 -4.66
C TYR A 135 -19.87 -2.01 -5.33
N THR A 136 -19.06 -1.00 -5.68
CA THR A 136 -17.71 -1.23 -6.21
C THR A 136 -16.72 -1.72 -5.16
N LEU A 137 -17.05 -1.54 -3.87
CA LEU A 137 -16.27 -1.91 -2.68
C LEU A 137 -14.87 -1.27 -2.62
N ALA A 138 -14.63 -0.21 -3.37
CA ALA A 138 -13.32 0.46 -3.44
C ALA A 138 -12.85 1.00 -2.08
N ASN A 139 -13.77 1.32 -1.17
CA ASN A 139 -13.44 1.83 0.16
C ASN A 139 -12.84 0.76 1.10
N THR A 140 -12.84 -0.51 0.73
CA THR A 140 -12.06 -1.53 1.43
C THR A 140 -10.56 -1.22 1.40
N ALA A 141 -10.09 -0.48 0.38
CA ALA A 141 -8.70 -0.05 0.26
C ALA A 141 -8.24 0.90 1.39
N SER A 142 -9.16 1.59 2.08
CA SER A 142 -8.87 2.45 3.23
C SER A 142 -9.37 1.89 4.58
N SER A 143 -10.09 0.78 4.55
CA SER A 143 -10.54 0.13 5.78
C SER A 143 -9.35 -0.48 6.53
N ARG A 144 -9.22 -0.20 7.85
CA ARG A 144 -8.09 -0.65 8.67
C ARG A 144 -6.74 -0.41 7.97
N VAL A 145 -6.46 0.84 7.63
CA VAL A 145 -5.32 1.27 6.80
C VAL A 145 -3.97 0.71 7.28
N TYR A 146 -3.80 0.48 8.59
CA TYR A 146 -2.59 -0.11 9.15
C TYR A 146 -2.28 -1.51 8.58
N LEU A 147 -3.30 -2.30 8.16
CA LEU A 147 -3.09 -3.58 7.49
C LEU A 147 -2.43 -3.40 6.12
N LYS A 148 -2.89 -2.41 5.35
CA LYS A 148 -2.32 -2.05 4.04
C LYS A 148 -0.88 -1.55 4.18
N GLN A 149 -0.63 -0.71 5.19
CA GLN A 149 0.72 -0.21 5.49
C GLN A 149 1.68 -1.35 5.85
N TRP A 150 1.24 -2.30 6.70
CA TRP A 150 2.04 -3.47 7.02
C TRP A 150 2.24 -4.40 5.82
N ASN A 151 1.21 -4.59 5.00
CA ASN A 151 1.34 -5.36 3.76
C ASN A 151 2.42 -4.77 2.86
N THR A 152 2.31 -3.48 2.54
CA THR A 152 3.30 -2.76 1.72
C THR A 152 4.70 -2.82 2.32
N LYS A 153 4.84 -2.70 3.64
CA LYS A 153 6.12 -2.80 4.33
C LYS A 153 6.76 -4.18 4.14
N VAL A 154 5.98 -5.25 4.31
CA VAL A 154 6.51 -6.62 4.22
C VAL A 154 6.78 -7.01 2.77
N GLU A 155 5.90 -6.65 1.84
CA GLU A 155 6.14 -6.84 0.40
C GLU A 155 7.45 -6.18 -0.03
N ARG A 156 7.63 -4.90 0.29
CA ARG A 156 8.88 -4.18 -0.04
C ARG A 156 10.11 -4.77 0.64
N GLN A 157 9.98 -5.25 1.89
CA GLN A 157 11.09 -5.94 2.56
C GLN A 157 11.50 -7.19 1.80
N LEU A 158 10.54 -8.00 1.39
CA LEU A 158 10.83 -9.26 0.69
C LEU A 158 11.28 -9.02 -0.75
N GLU A 159 10.52 -8.25 -1.52
CA GLU A 159 10.71 -8.05 -2.96
C GLU A 159 11.89 -7.12 -3.29
N ASN A 160 11.98 -5.98 -2.59
CA ASN A 160 12.94 -4.94 -2.95
C ASN A 160 14.25 -5.00 -2.17
N VAL A 161 14.31 -5.77 -1.08
CA VAL A 161 15.50 -5.85 -0.22
C VAL A 161 15.99 -7.29 -0.12
N THR A 162 15.15 -8.18 0.42
CA THR A 162 15.60 -9.53 0.80
C THR A 162 15.95 -10.40 -0.41
N GLU A 163 15.06 -10.52 -1.39
CA GLU A 163 15.32 -11.35 -2.58
C GLU A 163 16.46 -10.84 -3.44
N PRO A 164 16.59 -9.53 -3.73
CA PRO A 164 17.75 -9.02 -4.45
C PRO A 164 19.07 -9.30 -3.74
N LEU A 165 19.16 -9.07 -2.42
CA LEU A 165 20.38 -9.36 -1.64
C LEU A 165 20.68 -10.85 -1.59
N ALA A 166 19.66 -11.70 -1.38
CA ALA A 166 19.83 -13.16 -1.40
C ALA A 166 20.30 -13.66 -2.77
N SER A 167 19.80 -13.07 -3.86
CA SER A 167 20.21 -13.40 -5.22
C SER A 167 21.65 -12.99 -5.51
N LEU A 168 22.09 -11.83 -5.00
CA LEU A 168 23.50 -11.40 -5.08
C LEU A 168 24.39 -12.32 -4.25
N ALA A 169 23.99 -12.65 -3.01
CA ALA A 169 24.74 -13.54 -2.12
C ALA A 169 24.85 -14.96 -2.69
N TYR A 170 23.83 -15.46 -3.37
CA TYR A 170 23.85 -16.75 -4.08
C TYR A 170 25.01 -16.84 -5.09
N ARG A 171 25.33 -15.74 -5.79
CA ARG A 171 26.46 -15.71 -6.75
C ARG A 171 27.81 -15.95 -6.10
N VAL A 172 27.91 -15.66 -4.81
CA VAL A 172 29.14 -15.79 -4.01
C VAL A 172 29.17 -17.12 -3.25
N THR A 173 28.08 -17.47 -2.63
CA THR A 173 27.99 -18.63 -1.72
C THR A 173 27.57 -19.91 -2.41
N GLY A 174 26.80 -19.82 -3.51
CA GLY A 174 26.12 -20.96 -4.13
C GLY A 174 24.90 -21.45 -3.35
N GLU A 175 24.50 -20.77 -2.28
CA GLU A 175 23.35 -21.11 -1.43
C GLU A 175 22.26 -20.05 -1.53
N TYR A 176 21.04 -20.47 -1.85
CA TYR A 176 19.86 -19.60 -1.89
C TYR A 176 18.83 -20.03 -0.83
N PRO A 177 18.32 -19.12 0.00
CA PRO A 177 17.46 -19.47 1.15
C PRO A 177 16.01 -19.73 0.74
N HIS A 178 15.79 -20.63 -0.26
CA HIS A 178 14.50 -20.87 -0.89
C HIS A 178 13.40 -21.24 0.10
N ASP A 179 13.66 -22.16 1.02
CA ASP A 179 12.65 -22.63 1.98
C ASP A 179 12.19 -21.53 2.94
N LYS A 180 13.13 -20.70 3.40
CA LYS A 180 12.83 -19.58 4.31
C LYS A 180 12.06 -18.46 3.59
N LEU A 181 12.44 -18.12 2.36
CA LEU A 181 11.71 -17.16 1.52
C LEU A 181 10.30 -17.68 1.22
N THR A 182 10.17 -18.96 0.86
CA THR A 182 8.87 -19.60 0.66
C THR A 182 8.00 -19.52 1.91
N TYR A 183 8.59 -19.74 3.10
CA TYR A 183 7.87 -19.58 4.37
C TYR A 183 7.42 -18.13 4.58
N ALA A 184 8.28 -17.14 4.36
CA ALA A 184 7.95 -15.74 4.54
C ALA A 184 6.81 -15.31 3.60
N TRP A 185 6.90 -15.64 2.31
CA TRP A 185 5.87 -15.35 1.32
C TRP A 185 4.54 -16.04 1.62
N LYS A 186 4.56 -17.33 1.95
CA LYS A 186 3.33 -18.06 2.34
C LYS A 186 2.69 -17.45 3.59
N THR A 187 3.50 -17.04 4.56
CA THR A 187 2.99 -16.40 5.79
C THR A 187 2.36 -15.03 5.48
N LEU A 188 2.97 -14.24 4.60
CA LEU A 188 2.40 -12.99 4.14
C LEU A 188 1.09 -13.22 3.38
N MET A 189 1.08 -14.15 2.41
CA MET A 189 -0.09 -14.44 1.58
C MET A 189 -1.29 -14.99 2.38
N GLN A 190 -1.09 -15.53 3.58
CA GLN A 190 -2.21 -15.89 4.47
C GLN A 190 -3.02 -14.67 4.95
N ASN A 191 -2.50 -13.46 4.76
CA ASN A 191 -3.21 -12.21 5.05
C ASN A 191 -3.97 -11.65 3.85
N HIS A 192 -3.80 -12.21 2.64
CA HIS A 192 -4.37 -11.71 1.38
C HIS A 192 -5.79 -12.19 1.05
N PRO A 193 -6.40 -13.24 1.69
CA PRO A 193 -7.83 -13.49 1.48
C PRO A 193 -8.61 -12.19 1.62
N HIS A 194 -9.61 -12.00 0.73
CA HIS A 194 -10.26 -10.69 0.58
C HIS A 194 -10.89 -10.17 1.89
N ASP A 195 -11.52 -11.01 2.68
CA ASP A 195 -12.10 -10.60 3.99
C ASP A 195 -11.05 -10.17 5.00
N SER A 196 -9.82 -10.71 4.91
CA SER A 196 -8.71 -10.34 5.78
C SER A 196 -8.10 -8.99 5.36
N ILE A 197 -7.53 -8.91 4.14
CA ILE A 197 -6.83 -7.68 3.71
C ILE A 197 -7.78 -6.50 3.47
N CYS A 198 -9.03 -6.74 3.08
CA CYS A 198 -10.05 -5.70 3.00
C CYS A 198 -10.38 -5.07 4.36
N GLY A 199 -10.09 -5.76 5.47
CA GLY A 199 -10.34 -5.22 6.81
C GLY A 199 -11.78 -5.35 7.28
N CYS A 200 -12.56 -6.28 6.73
CA CYS A 200 -13.97 -6.50 7.02
C CYS A 200 -14.26 -7.74 7.90
N SER A 201 -13.22 -8.49 8.27
CA SER A 201 -13.33 -9.58 9.23
C SER A 201 -13.43 -9.08 10.69
N VAL A 202 -13.59 -10.01 11.63
CA VAL A 202 -13.58 -9.72 13.07
C VAL A 202 -12.18 -9.34 13.57
N ASP A 203 -12.12 -8.65 14.70
CA ASP A 203 -10.86 -8.14 15.27
C ASP A 203 -9.82 -9.22 15.57
N GLU A 204 -10.27 -10.42 15.93
CA GLU A 204 -9.39 -11.58 16.17
C GLU A 204 -8.59 -11.94 14.92
N VAL A 205 -9.22 -11.95 13.76
CA VAL A 205 -8.55 -12.21 12.48
C VAL A 205 -7.49 -11.14 12.21
N HIS A 206 -7.82 -9.87 12.41
CA HIS A 206 -6.90 -8.77 12.18
C HIS A 206 -5.71 -8.76 13.16
N ARG A 207 -5.92 -9.16 14.42
CA ARG A 207 -4.80 -9.36 15.38
C ARG A 207 -3.86 -10.48 14.92
N GLU A 208 -4.42 -11.60 14.42
CA GLU A 208 -3.60 -12.69 13.87
C GLU A 208 -2.85 -12.25 12.60
N MET A 209 -3.46 -11.42 11.75
CA MET A 209 -2.78 -10.85 10.58
C MET A 209 -1.54 -10.05 10.97
N MET A 210 -1.59 -9.24 12.03
CA MET A 210 -0.43 -8.51 12.53
C MET A 210 0.70 -9.44 12.91
N THR A 211 0.40 -10.55 13.60
CA THR A 211 1.39 -11.57 13.95
C THR A 211 2.04 -12.18 12.70
N ARG A 212 1.28 -12.42 11.63
CA ARG A 212 1.82 -12.95 10.37
C ARG A 212 2.68 -11.92 9.63
N PHE A 213 2.27 -10.66 9.60
CA PHE A 213 3.10 -9.57 9.05
C PHE A 213 4.43 -9.47 9.78
N GLU A 214 4.43 -9.46 11.10
CA GLU A 214 5.65 -9.41 11.92
C GLU A 214 6.56 -10.61 11.64
N LYS A 215 6.03 -11.83 11.62
CA LYS A 215 6.80 -13.05 11.32
C LYS A 215 7.47 -12.99 9.94
N ALA A 216 6.71 -12.63 8.89
CA ALA A 216 7.24 -12.52 7.54
C ALA A 216 8.31 -11.43 7.43
N ASN A 217 8.09 -10.28 8.07
CA ASN A 217 9.04 -9.17 8.12
C ASN A 217 10.35 -9.54 8.80
N GLU A 218 10.30 -10.18 9.97
CA GLU A 218 11.50 -10.57 10.72
C GLU A 218 12.31 -11.66 10.00
N VAL A 219 11.63 -12.62 9.33
CA VAL A 219 12.34 -13.57 8.45
C VAL A 219 13.01 -12.85 7.28
N GLY A 220 12.30 -11.91 6.65
CA GLY A 220 12.86 -11.08 5.56
C GLY A 220 14.10 -10.31 6.01
N LYS A 221 14.04 -9.59 7.12
CA LYS A 221 15.18 -8.85 7.68
C LYS A 221 16.36 -9.79 7.97
N TYR A 222 16.12 -10.90 8.68
CA TYR A 222 17.18 -11.85 8.99
C TYR A 222 17.89 -12.36 7.73
N LEU A 223 17.15 -12.66 6.66
CA LEU A 223 17.72 -13.13 5.41
C LEU A 223 18.50 -12.04 4.68
N ALA A 224 18.02 -10.79 4.75
CA ALA A 224 18.74 -9.63 4.21
C ALA A 224 20.07 -9.42 4.94
N ASP A 225 20.07 -9.46 6.27
CA ASP A 225 21.26 -9.30 7.09
C ASP A 225 22.26 -10.43 6.86
N ASP A 226 21.79 -11.69 6.77
CA ASP A 226 22.65 -12.86 6.46
C ASP A 226 23.30 -12.70 5.06
N ALA A 227 22.52 -12.24 4.07
CA ALA A 227 23.03 -11.97 2.73
C ALA A 227 24.05 -10.83 2.70
N LEU A 228 23.79 -9.73 3.38
CA LEU A 228 24.72 -8.59 3.52
C LEU A 228 26.04 -9.04 4.17
N PHE A 229 25.95 -9.85 5.22
CA PHE A 229 27.14 -10.38 5.89
C PHE A 229 27.98 -11.27 4.97
N GLU A 230 27.36 -12.15 4.17
CA GLU A 230 28.09 -12.98 3.20
C GLU A 230 28.70 -12.16 2.06
N LEU A 231 28.01 -11.13 1.59
CA LEU A 231 28.51 -10.21 0.57
C LEU A 231 29.69 -9.37 1.11
N ALA A 232 29.60 -8.86 2.34
CA ALA A 232 30.67 -8.06 2.94
C ALA A 232 32.00 -8.82 3.07
N LYS A 233 31.97 -10.13 3.27
CA LYS A 233 33.17 -10.98 3.38
C LYS A 233 34.03 -11.03 2.11
N VAL A 234 33.42 -10.81 0.95
CA VAL A 234 34.12 -10.92 -0.34
C VAL A 234 34.47 -9.57 -0.96
N ILE A 235 34.05 -8.48 -0.32
CA ILE A 235 34.41 -7.12 -0.74
C ILE A 235 35.80 -6.81 -0.20
N ASP A 236 36.75 -6.66 -1.11
CA ASP A 236 38.14 -6.31 -0.80
C ASP A 236 38.24 -4.79 -0.57
N PHE A 237 38.06 -4.37 0.68
CA PHE A 237 38.22 -2.98 1.11
C PHE A 237 38.70 -2.94 2.56
N GLU A 238 39.84 -2.31 2.79
CA GLU A 238 40.44 -2.13 4.11
C GLU A 238 40.33 -0.67 4.54
N GLY A 239 40.07 -0.43 5.83
CA GLY A 239 39.94 0.91 6.39
C GLY A 239 40.01 0.90 7.92
N GLN A 240 39.83 2.07 8.57
CA GLN A 240 39.75 2.19 10.02
C GLN A 240 38.48 1.56 10.53
N HIS A 241 37.33 1.98 9.96
CA HIS A 241 36.01 1.43 10.23
C HIS A 241 35.24 1.31 8.91
N PRO A 242 35.61 0.30 8.07
CA PRO A 242 35.04 0.14 6.74
C PRO A 242 33.60 -0.34 6.80
N PHE A 243 32.77 0.16 5.89
CA PHE A 243 31.39 -0.29 5.69
C PHE A 243 30.97 -0.20 4.23
N VAL A 244 29.84 -0.80 3.89
CA VAL A 244 29.35 -0.92 2.52
C VAL A 244 27.89 -0.54 2.46
N VAL A 245 27.48 0.16 1.39
CA VAL A 245 26.10 0.48 1.09
C VAL A 245 25.71 -0.20 -0.22
N PHE A 246 24.52 -0.80 -0.27
CA PHE A 246 23.99 -1.49 -1.43
C PHE A 246 22.78 -0.75 -2.01
N ASN A 247 22.72 -0.63 -3.33
CA ASN A 247 21.51 -0.28 -4.07
C ASN A 247 20.90 -1.57 -4.64
N THR A 248 19.78 -2.00 -4.10
CA THR A 248 19.04 -3.20 -4.54
C THR A 248 18.02 -2.93 -5.65
N ALA A 249 17.86 -1.66 -6.06
CA ALA A 249 16.93 -1.30 -7.12
C ALA A 249 17.52 -1.48 -8.52
N GLY A 250 16.67 -1.75 -9.49
CA GLY A 250 17.02 -1.88 -10.91
C GLY A 250 17.33 -0.56 -11.62
N HIS A 251 17.48 0.55 -10.88
CA HIS A 251 17.80 1.88 -11.40
C HIS A 251 18.74 2.62 -10.45
N SER A 252 19.41 3.65 -10.94
CA SER A 252 20.25 4.50 -10.08
C SER A 252 19.41 5.20 -9.02
N LYS A 253 19.97 5.37 -7.82
CA LYS A 253 19.32 6.05 -6.71
C LYS A 253 20.17 7.19 -6.17
N THR A 254 19.48 8.30 -5.92
CA THR A 254 19.95 9.40 -5.08
C THR A 254 19.14 9.37 -3.78
N GLY A 255 19.79 9.41 -2.64
CA GLY A 255 19.12 9.35 -1.35
C GLY A 255 20.05 9.18 -0.17
N GLU A 256 19.48 8.77 0.94
CA GLU A 256 20.16 8.59 2.21
C GLU A 256 20.38 7.11 2.51
N ALA A 257 21.50 6.80 3.14
CA ALA A 257 21.75 5.51 3.76
C ALA A 257 22.20 5.72 5.20
N GLU A 258 21.61 4.98 6.12
CA GLU A 258 21.99 5.01 7.54
C GLU A 258 22.67 3.70 7.91
N VAL A 259 23.80 3.80 8.60
CA VAL A 259 24.59 2.67 9.09
C VAL A 259 25.05 2.92 10.52
N GLU A 260 25.03 1.89 11.35
CA GLU A 260 25.68 1.87 12.64
C GLU A 260 27.13 1.38 12.48
N VAL A 261 28.09 2.23 12.80
CA VAL A 261 29.53 1.90 12.71
C VAL A 261 30.09 1.67 14.11
N VAL A 262 30.48 0.42 14.37
CA VAL A 262 31.07 0.03 15.66
C VAL A 262 32.54 0.44 15.70
N LEU A 263 32.87 1.33 16.65
CA LEU A 263 34.21 1.84 16.85
C LEU A 263 35.07 0.87 17.69
N GLU A 264 34.48 0.32 18.73
CA GLU A 264 35.11 -0.65 19.63
C GLU A 264 34.06 -1.55 20.29
N ARG A 265 34.43 -2.79 20.54
CA ARG A 265 33.63 -3.73 21.33
C ARG A 265 34.47 -4.46 22.37
N LYS A 266 33.87 -4.70 23.54
CA LYS A 266 34.46 -5.49 24.62
C LYS A 266 33.55 -6.64 24.98
N LEU A 267 34.06 -7.86 24.90
CA LEU A 267 33.29 -9.07 25.17
C LEU A 267 33.09 -9.25 26.69
N PHE A 268 31.96 -9.82 27.09
CA PHE A 268 31.68 -10.11 28.53
C PHE A 268 32.66 -11.08 29.19
N LYS A 269 33.40 -11.87 28.38
CA LYS A 269 34.52 -12.67 28.91
C LYS A 269 35.71 -11.83 29.39
N GLU A 270 35.79 -10.55 29.02
CA GLU A 270 36.89 -9.63 29.35
C GLU A 270 36.65 -8.86 30.66
N GLY A 271 35.39 -8.85 31.17
CA GLY A 271 35.03 -8.18 32.40
C GLY A 271 33.54 -8.21 32.69
N ILE A 272 33.15 -7.61 33.78
CA ILE A 272 31.72 -7.43 34.12
C ILE A 272 31.12 -6.30 33.26
N PRO A 273 29.84 -6.40 32.84
CA PRO A 273 29.22 -5.46 31.91
C PRO A 273 29.35 -3.99 32.32
N GLU A 274 29.09 -3.66 33.58
CA GLU A 274 29.16 -2.29 34.10
C GLU A 274 30.54 -1.68 33.93
N LYS A 275 31.60 -2.48 34.25
CA LYS A 275 32.99 -2.01 34.11
C LYS A 275 33.35 -1.80 32.64
N LEU A 276 32.94 -2.72 31.74
CA LEU A 276 33.18 -2.60 30.28
C LEU A 276 32.46 -1.37 29.73
N TYR A 277 31.24 -1.11 30.16
CA TYR A 277 30.50 0.11 29.80
C TYR A 277 31.26 1.38 30.23
N ASP A 278 31.67 1.46 31.49
CA ASP A 278 32.38 2.62 32.01
C ASP A 278 33.72 2.86 31.31
N GLU A 279 34.45 1.79 31.00
CA GLU A 279 35.72 1.86 30.26
C GLU A 279 35.52 2.40 28.82
N LEU A 280 34.49 1.97 28.11
CA LEU A 280 34.19 2.46 26.77
C LEU A 280 33.70 3.91 26.79
N LYS A 281 32.89 4.26 27.80
CA LYS A 281 32.34 5.61 27.94
C LYS A 281 33.38 6.63 28.38
N ALA A 282 34.41 6.22 29.15
CA ALA A 282 35.49 7.06 29.59
C ALA A 282 36.52 7.41 28.50
N GLN A 283 36.45 6.77 27.33
CA GLN A 283 37.36 7.07 26.24
C GLN A 283 37.13 8.51 25.73
N PRO A 284 38.18 9.19 25.27
CA PRO A 284 38.06 10.50 24.63
C PRO A 284 37.10 10.46 23.44
N LYS A 285 36.22 11.47 23.36
CA LYS A 285 35.41 11.66 22.15
C LYS A 285 36.32 12.07 21.00
N ALA A 286 36.06 11.51 19.83
CA ALA A 286 36.81 11.80 18.61
C ALA A 286 35.90 12.42 17.56
N THR A 287 36.47 13.10 16.62
CA THR A 287 35.78 13.61 15.43
C THR A 287 36.08 12.70 14.27
N TYR A 288 35.04 12.44 13.47
CA TYR A 288 35.09 11.52 12.35
C TYR A 288 34.61 12.18 11.07
N LYS A 289 35.07 11.66 9.94
CA LYS A 289 34.53 11.93 8.61
C LYS A 289 34.40 10.64 7.81
N VAL A 290 33.55 10.66 6.80
CA VAL A 290 33.40 9.52 5.87
C VAL A 290 34.17 9.81 4.61
N ILE A 291 34.93 8.82 4.14
CA ILE A 291 35.60 8.85 2.84
C ILE A 291 35.14 7.67 1.97
N ASN A 292 35.11 7.86 0.67
CA ASN A 292 34.91 6.79 -0.30
C ASN A 292 36.19 6.00 -0.59
N ARG A 293 36.12 5.02 -1.48
CA ARG A 293 37.25 4.16 -1.84
C ARG A 293 38.43 4.93 -2.44
N GLU A 294 38.17 6.07 -3.08
CA GLU A 294 39.17 6.96 -3.66
C GLU A 294 39.78 7.94 -2.63
N GLY A 295 39.37 7.88 -1.37
CA GLY A 295 39.82 8.76 -0.30
C GLY A 295 39.15 10.15 -0.31
N GLN A 296 38.11 10.33 -1.12
CA GLN A 296 37.33 11.59 -1.18
C GLN A 296 36.34 11.63 -0.05
N GLU A 297 36.15 12.79 0.57
CA GLU A 297 35.17 13.00 1.62
C GLU A 297 33.75 12.94 1.04
N VAL A 298 32.85 12.22 1.76
CA VAL A 298 31.45 12.06 1.38
C VAL A 298 30.60 12.78 2.43
N PRO A 299 29.61 13.59 2.00
CA PRO A 299 28.70 14.25 2.92
C PRO A 299 27.97 13.24 3.82
N ALA A 300 28.09 13.43 5.13
CA ALA A 300 27.50 12.54 6.11
C ALA A 300 27.17 13.28 7.41
N GLU A 301 26.10 12.82 8.05
CA GLU A 301 25.81 13.15 9.46
C GLU A 301 26.33 12.03 10.34
N ILE A 302 27.10 12.39 11.37
CA ILE A 302 27.65 11.42 12.31
C ILE A 302 27.09 11.77 13.69
N SER A 303 26.41 10.82 14.32
CA SER A 303 25.86 11.02 15.67
C SER A 303 26.97 11.19 16.73
N GLU A 304 26.59 11.62 17.93
CA GLU A 304 27.46 11.43 19.08
C GLU A 304 27.72 9.94 19.30
N GLU A 305 28.89 9.65 19.91
CA GLU A 305 29.26 8.30 20.31
C GLU A 305 28.36 7.79 21.43
N GLU A 306 27.83 6.60 21.25
CA GLU A 306 27.01 5.90 22.23
C GLU A 306 27.67 4.60 22.67
N VAL A 307 27.33 4.14 23.89
CA VAL A 307 27.77 2.82 24.41
C VAL A 307 26.54 2.04 24.80
N LEU A 308 26.35 0.88 24.18
CA LEU A 308 25.21 -0.01 24.43
C LEU A 308 25.65 -1.47 24.54
N PHE A 309 24.77 -2.27 25.14
CA PHE A 309 24.85 -3.73 25.12
C PHE A 309 24.41 -4.25 23.74
N ASP A 310 25.13 -5.27 23.25
CA ASP A 310 24.75 -6.01 22.05
C ASP A 310 25.29 -7.47 22.12
N TYR A 311 24.97 -8.28 21.14
CA TYR A 311 25.45 -9.66 21.05
C TYR A 311 25.46 -10.18 19.60
N ASP A 312 26.45 -10.99 19.28
CA ASP A 312 26.47 -11.79 18.05
C ASP A 312 25.67 -13.10 18.25
N LEU A 313 25.02 -13.58 17.22
CA LEU A 313 24.32 -14.89 17.16
C LEU A 313 25.03 -15.84 16.18
N PRO A 314 26.18 -16.44 16.57
CA PRO A 314 26.86 -17.41 15.70
C PRO A 314 25.96 -18.62 15.40
N LYS A 315 26.06 -19.16 14.17
CA LYS A 315 25.27 -20.35 13.75
C LYS A 315 25.67 -21.64 14.51
N ASP A 316 26.88 -21.68 15.12
CA ASP A 316 27.54 -22.88 15.66
C ASP A 316 27.70 -22.87 17.19
N ARG A 317 27.34 -21.81 17.88
CA ARG A 317 27.54 -21.67 19.33
C ARG A 317 26.54 -20.71 19.97
N PHE A 318 26.58 -20.62 21.31
CA PHE A 318 25.76 -19.71 22.11
C PHE A 318 26.09 -18.24 21.77
N ARG A 319 25.12 -17.34 21.94
CA ARG A 319 25.31 -15.90 21.73
C ARG A 319 26.58 -15.37 22.40
N VAL A 320 27.25 -14.44 21.76
CA VAL A 320 28.45 -13.79 22.26
C VAL A 320 28.10 -12.36 22.67
N PRO A 321 27.86 -12.08 23.96
CA PRO A 321 27.47 -10.75 24.43
C PRO A 321 28.68 -9.85 24.57
N TYR A 322 28.48 -8.54 24.28
CA TYR A 322 29.49 -7.49 24.41
C TYR A 322 28.87 -6.14 24.73
N MET A 323 29.70 -5.22 25.19
CA MET A 323 29.42 -3.78 25.13
C MET A 323 30.08 -3.22 23.87
N LYS A 324 29.36 -2.39 23.11
CA LYS A 324 29.86 -1.68 21.95
C LYS A 324 29.85 -0.17 22.15
N ARG A 325 30.88 0.50 21.61
CA ARG A 325 30.91 1.94 21.38
C ARG A 325 30.75 2.17 19.89
N PHE A 326 29.82 2.99 19.47
CA PHE A 326 29.43 3.16 18.08
C PHE A 326 28.96 4.58 17.79
N VAL A 327 28.87 4.89 16.50
CA VAL A 327 28.19 6.07 15.96
C VAL A 327 27.20 5.64 14.89
N LYS A 328 26.14 6.43 14.70
CA LYS A 328 25.27 6.31 13.53
C LYS A 328 25.75 7.29 12.48
N VAL A 329 25.89 6.79 11.27
CA VAL A 329 26.35 7.55 10.11
C VAL A 329 25.22 7.58 9.11
N LYS A 330 24.74 8.77 8.75
CA LYS A 330 23.75 9.01 7.73
C LYS A 330 24.46 9.65 6.53
N LEU A 331 24.56 8.90 5.43
CA LEU A 331 25.22 9.29 4.19
C LEU A 331 24.23 9.93 3.23
N PHE A 332 24.69 10.91 2.46
CA PHE A 332 23.97 11.49 1.33
C PHE A 332 24.63 11.02 0.04
N LEU A 333 24.00 10.04 -0.62
CA LEU A 333 24.49 9.40 -1.83
C LEU A 333 23.82 9.99 -3.07
N ASN A 334 24.59 10.23 -4.11
CA ASN A 334 24.11 10.76 -5.37
C ASN A 334 24.34 9.76 -6.50
N GLU A 335 23.29 9.44 -7.25
CA GLU A 335 23.31 8.58 -8.45
C GLU A 335 24.01 7.21 -8.25
N MET A 336 23.84 6.59 -7.08
CA MET A 336 24.35 5.24 -6.86
C MET A 336 23.75 4.28 -7.89
N SER A 337 24.60 3.59 -8.66
CA SER A 337 24.21 2.75 -9.80
C SER A 337 23.23 1.63 -9.42
N ALA A 338 22.44 1.16 -10.41
CA ALA A 338 21.51 0.04 -10.23
C ALA A 338 22.25 -1.25 -9.83
N PHE A 339 21.68 -2.04 -8.91
CA PHE A 339 22.22 -3.32 -8.43
C PHE A 339 23.73 -3.26 -8.11
N SER A 340 24.14 -2.24 -7.37
CA SER A 340 25.55 -1.98 -7.06
C SER A 340 25.80 -1.87 -5.56
N TRP A 341 27.07 -1.77 -5.21
CA TRP A 341 27.52 -1.39 -3.87
C TRP A 341 28.67 -0.39 -3.95
N GLU A 342 28.78 0.41 -2.90
CA GLU A 342 29.90 1.33 -2.70
C GLU A 342 30.50 1.11 -1.31
N SER A 343 31.83 1.22 -1.22
CA SER A 343 32.57 1.04 0.03
C SER A 343 33.00 2.39 0.58
N PHE A 344 32.86 2.52 1.90
CA PHE A 344 33.17 3.73 2.65
C PHE A 344 33.98 3.39 3.89
N ASP A 345 34.74 4.36 4.39
CA ASP A 345 35.47 4.27 5.65
C ASP A 345 35.16 5.45 6.56
N LEU A 346 34.88 5.16 7.80
CA LEU A 346 34.77 6.18 8.84
C LEU A 346 36.15 6.38 9.46
N VAL A 347 36.75 7.53 9.20
CA VAL A 347 38.13 7.85 9.62
C VAL A 347 38.18 8.97 10.63
N LEU A 348 39.13 8.90 11.55
CA LEU A 348 39.43 9.97 12.49
C LEU A 348 39.90 11.23 11.75
N THR A 349 39.51 12.39 12.28
CA THR A 349 39.99 13.69 11.77
C THR A 349 40.28 14.63 12.93
N ASP A 350 41.36 15.43 12.76
CA ASP A 350 41.71 16.50 13.69
C ASP A 350 41.00 17.82 13.39
N ASP A 351 40.33 17.91 12.23
CA ASP A 351 39.59 19.10 11.83
C ASP A 351 38.27 19.18 12.57
N ALA A 352 38.17 20.06 13.53
CA ALA A 352 36.91 20.36 14.23
C ALA A 352 35.79 20.90 13.29
N ASP A 353 36.17 21.35 12.09
CA ASP A 353 35.27 21.85 11.03
C ASP A 353 34.88 20.80 9.98
N SER A 354 35.38 19.55 10.09
CA SER A 354 35.16 18.50 9.10
C SER A 354 33.78 17.81 9.14
N SER A 355 32.95 18.03 10.17
CA SER A 355 31.51 17.89 10.00
C SER A 355 31.08 18.98 9.04
N VAL A 356 30.66 18.64 7.84
CA VAL A 356 30.29 19.56 6.75
C VAL A 356 29.46 20.74 7.29
N ASN A 357 30.16 21.72 7.86
CA ASN A 357 29.64 23.05 8.13
C ASN A 357 29.63 23.84 6.80
N ASN A 358 28.98 23.27 5.78
CA ASN A 358 28.46 24.09 4.72
C ASN A 358 27.32 24.89 5.33
N ASN A 359 27.63 26.11 5.71
CA ASN A 359 26.64 27.11 6.18
C ASN A 359 25.65 27.52 5.08
N GLU A 360 25.46 26.70 4.05
CA GLU A 360 24.48 26.89 3.00
C GLU A 360 23.12 26.38 3.52
N SER A 361 22.35 27.30 4.07
CA SER A 361 20.97 27.08 4.47
C SER A 361 20.09 26.94 3.23
N MET A 362 19.27 25.90 3.18
CA MET A 362 18.20 25.77 2.20
C MET A 362 16.93 26.51 2.63
N ILE A 363 16.85 26.97 3.89
CA ILE A 363 15.66 27.57 4.47
C ILE A 363 15.82 29.08 4.60
N SER A 364 14.84 29.84 4.11
CA SER A 364 14.72 31.27 4.33
C SER A 364 13.30 31.62 4.76
N GLY A 365 13.12 31.93 6.04
CA GLY A 365 11.80 32.12 6.62
C GLY A 365 10.93 30.87 6.54
N GLN A 366 9.81 30.94 5.82
CA GLN A 366 8.91 29.80 5.55
C GLN A 366 9.11 29.20 4.15
N THR A 367 10.26 29.41 3.55
CA THR A 367 10.59 28.95 2.19
C THR A 367 11.78 28.01 2.26
N ILE A 368 11.69 26.88 1.54
CA ILE A 368 12.77 25.92 1.33
C ILE A 368 13.07 25.93 -0.18
N GLU A 369 14.35 26.04 -0.55
CA GLU A 369 14.74 26.15 -1.95
C GLU A 369 15.97 25.29 -2.25
N ASN A 370 15.89 24.50 -3.34
CA ASN A 370 17.00 23.78 -3.90
C ASN A 370 17.19 24.16 -5.40
N GLU A 371 18.03 23.43 -6.13
CA GLU A 371 18.30 23.69 -7.55
C GLU A 371 17.06 23.53 -8.42
N SER A 372 16.13 22.63 -8.06
CA SER A 372 14.98 22.22 -8.88
C SER A 372 13.68 22.89 -8.51
N LEU A 373 13.46 23.15 -7.22
CA LEU A 373 12.17 23.65 -6.72
C LEU A 373 12.32 24.67 -5.61
N LYS A 374 11.24 25.48 -5.44
CA LYS A 374 11.06 26.36 -4.31
C LYS A 374 9.73 26.07 -3.65
N LEU A 375 9.76 25.58 -2.42
CA LEU A 375 8.61 25.29 -1.59
C LEU A 375 8.37 26.44 -0.63
N THR A 376 7.15 26.93 -0.54
CA THR A 376 6.73 27.95 0.42
C THR A 376 5.59 27.42 1.27
N VAL A 377 5.72 27.52 2.58
CA VAL A 377 4.63 27.24 3.52
C VAL A 377 3.78 28.48 3.66
N ASN A 378 2.50 28.36 3.31
CA ASN A 378 1.54 29.45 3.38
C ASN A 378 1.02 29.62 4.83
N HIS A 379 0.49 30.80 5.16
CA HIS A 379 0.01 31.12 6.50
C HIS A 379 -1.14 30.23 7.00
N ASN A 380 -1.87 29.58 6.09
CA ASN A 380 -2.95 28.63 6.38
C ASN A 380 -2.49 27.15 6.39
N GLY A 381 -1.18 26.89 6.36
CA GLY A 381 -0.59 25.55 6.41
C GLY A 381 -0.55 24.82 5.05
N THR A 382 -1.10 25.40 3.99
CA THR A 382 -0.94 24.82 2.65
C THR A 382 0.45 25.11 2.10
N LEU A 383 0.83 24.38 1.05
CA LEU A 383 2.11 24.55 0.38
C LEU A 383 1.93 25.10 -1.02
N SER A 384 2.90 25.94 -1.41
CA SER A 384 3.10 26.35 -2.80
C SER A 384 4.46 25.83 -3.25
N ILE A 385 4.50 25.08 -4.36
CA ILE A 385 5.74 24.55 -4.93
C ILE A 385 5.94 25.15 -6.32
N PHE A 386 7.03 25.88 -6.50
CA PHE A 386 7.48 26.37 -7.80
C PHE A 386 8.50 25.40 -8.37
N ASP A 387 8.15 24.71 -9.46
CA ASP A 387 9.08 23.92 -10.26
C ASP A 387 9.83 24.85 -11.21
N LYS A 388 11.15 24.96 -11.03
CA LYS A 388 12.01 25.87 -11.79
C LYS A 388 12.17 25.42 -13.24
N SER A 389 12.12 24.11 -13.51
CA SER A 389 12.27 23.55 -14.85
C SER A 389 11.03 23.78 -15.72
N LEU A 390 9.85 23.70 -15.11
CA LEU A 390 8.56 23.94 -15.75
C LEU A 390 8.14 25.42 -15.73
N ASN A 391 8.79 26.25 -14.91
CA ASN A 391 8.38 27.63 -14.60
C ASN A 391 6.91 27.68 -14.13
N LYS A 392 6.49 26.71 -13.33
CA LYS A 392 5.10 26.49 -12.89
C LYS A 392 4.99 26.47 -11.36
N VAL A 393 3.96 27.10 -10.83
CA VAL A 393 3.61 27.03 -9.40
C VAL A 393 2.40 26.11 -9.22
N PHE A 394 2.58 25.08 -8.38
CA PHE A 394 1.50 24.26 -7.82
C PHE A 394 1.09 24.90 -6.49
N LYS A 395 -0.18 25.17 -6.29
CA LYS A 395 -0.70 25.91 -5.13
C LYS A 395 -1.65 25.05 -4.29
N ASP A 396 -1.80 25.45 -3.05
CA ASP A 396 -2.77 24.90 -2.12
C ASP A 396 -2.61 23.39 -1.89
N LEU A 397 -1.36 22.88 -1.97
CA LEU A 397 -1.03 21.50 -1.71
C LEU A 397 -1.06 21.21 -0.19
N LEU A 398 -1.26 19.94 0.20
CA LEU A 398 -1.28 19.48 1.58
C LEU A 398 -2.47 20.05 2.38
N VAL A 399 -3.67 20.03 1.81
CA VAL A 399 -4.90 20.38 2.54
C VAL A 399 -5.48 19.12 3.15
N PHE A 400 -5.66 19.09 4.47
CA PHE A 400 -6.39 18.00 5.12
C PHE A 400 -7.87 18.30 5.10
N GLU A 401 -8.66 17.29 4.73
CA GLU A 401 -10.11 17.35 4.65
C GLU A 401 -10.73 16.25 5.51
N ASP A 402 -11.56 16.64 6.45
CA ASP A 402 -12.33 15.73 7.28
C ASP A 402 -13.82 15.75 6.90
N THR A 403 -14.38 14.56 6.70
CA THR A 403 -15.81 14.35 6.42
C THR A 403 -16.36 13.27 7.35
N GLY A 404 -17.68 13.29 7.63
CA GLY A 404 -18.34 12.19 8.34
C GLY A 404 -18.43 10.93 7.48
N ASP A 405 -18.48 9.77 8.11
CA ASP A 405 -18.70 8.47 7.48
C ASP A 405 -19.75 7.67 8.25
N ILE A 406 -20.92 7.52 7.70
CA ILE A 406 -22.02 6.70 8.24
C ILE A 406 -22.28 5.44 7.41
N GLY A 407 -21.31 5.05 6.60
CA GLY A 407 -21.31 3.83 5.80
C GLY A 407 -20.99 2.58 6.63
N ASN A 408 -20.12 1.75 6.11
CA ASN A 408 -19.60 0.56 6.76
C ASN A 408 -18.15 0.28 6.30
N GLU A 409 -17.60 -0.84 6.68
CA GLU A 409 -16.23 -1.25 6.32
C GLU A 409 -15.99 -1.37 4.81
N TYR A 410 -17.02 -1.61 4.02
CA TYR A 410 -16.97 -1.77 2.57
C TYR A 410 -17.21 -0.47 1.81
N ILE A 411 -18.09 0.41 2.34
CA ILE A 411 -18.66 1.54 1.61
C ILE A 411 -18.63 2.79 2.47
N TYR A 412 -17.98 3.83 1.98
CA TYR A 412 -18.05 5.18 2.53
C TYR A 412 -19.40 5.82 2.20
N PHE A 413 -20.03 6.44 3.18
CA PHE A 413 -21.26 7.21 2.98
C PHE A 413 -21.23 8.48 3.83
N GLN A 414 -21.17 9.63 3.16
CA GLN A 414 -21.16 10.92 3.84
C GLN A 414 -22.56 11.27 4.38
N PRO A 415 -22.67 11.74 5.64
CA PRO A 415 -23.92 12.27 6.17
C PRO A 415 -24.48 13.40 5.30
N LYS A 416 -25.81 13.38 5.09
CA LYS A 416 -26.49 14.38 4.28
C LYS A 416 -26.35 15.79 4.89
N ASN A 417 -26.23 16.81 4.04
CA ASN A 417 -26.16 18.22 4.46
C ASN A 417 -24.96 18.60 5.35
N THR A 418 -23.90 17.80 5.37
CA THR A 418 -22.65 18.14 6.04
C THR A 418 -21.63 18.73 5.07
N LYS A 419 -20.81 19.64 5.58
CA LYS A 419 -19.67 20.19 4.83
C LYS A 419 -18.37 19.59 5.33
N PRO A 420 -17.39 19.44 4.44
CA PRO A 420 -16.03 19.10 4.85
C PRO A 420 -15.46 20.15 5.81
N ILE A 421 -14.65 19.69 6.76
CA ILE A 421 -13.82 20.55 7.62
C ILE A 421 -12.42 20.53 7.01
N LEU A 422 -11.89 21.71 6.70
CA LEU A 422 -10.61 21.85 6.02
C LEU A 422 -9.53 22.37 6.98
N SER A 423 -8.30 21.90 6.83
CA SER A 423 -7.17 22.37 7.61
C SER A 423 -6.82 23.84 7.35
N THR A 424 -7.24 24.38 6.21
CA THR A 424 -7.06 25.79 5.85
C THR A 424 -7.73 26.78 6.81
N ASP A 425 -8.72 26.30 7.57
CA ASP A 425 -9.44 27.09 8.57
C ASP A 425 -8.78 27.08 9.95
N SER A 426 -7.67 26.32 10.09
CA SER A 426 -6.93 26.16 11.33
C SER A 426 -5.56 26.86 11.26
N PRO A 427 -5.07 27.45 12.36
CA PRO A 427 -3.73 28.01 12.40
C PRO A 427 -2.68 26.91 12.24
N VAL A 428 -1.52 27.26 11.68
CA VAL A 428 -0.38 26.36 11.53
C VAL A 428 0.76 26.83 12.44
N GLU A 429 1.37 25.87 13.12
CA GLU A 429 2.66 26.03 13.79
C GLU A 429 3.75 25.50 12.86
N PHE A 430 4.78 26.33 12.63
CA PHE A 430 5.93 26.01 11.79
C PHE A 430 7.18 25.92 12.63
N SER A 431 7.97 24.86 12.46
CA SER A 431 9.29 24.72 13.09
C SER A 431 10.29 24.08 12.12
N ILE A 432 11.56 24.46 12.28
CA ILE A 432 12.68 23.88 11.53
C ILE A 432 13.23 22.72 12.33
N ILE A 433 13.36 21.55 11.73
CA ILE A 433 13.98 20.36 12.32
C ILE A 433 15.46 20.31 11.90
N THR A 434 15.71 20.39 10.59
CA THR A 434 17.05 20.31 10.00
C THR A 434 17.17 21.36 8.90
N ASP A 435 18.30 22.09 8.88
CA ASP A 435 18.63 23.04 7.83
C ASP A 435 20.12 22.90 7.48
N ARG A 436 20.41 22.17 6.42
CA ARG A 436 21.76 21.88 5.93
C ARG A 436 21.81 21.97 4.41
N ALA A 437 23.01 22.01 3.87
CA ALA A 437 23.23 22.09 2.42
C ALA A 437 22.58 20.93 1.63
N GLU A 438 22.52 19.72 2.22
CA GLU A 438 22.05 18.50 1.52
C GLU A 438 20.58 18.20 1.78
N ILE A 439 20.01 18.69 2.92
CA ILE A 439 18.66 18.37 3.37
C ILE A 439 18.08 19.49 4.22
N ALA A 440 16.83 19.82 3.94
CA ALA A 440 15.99 20.68 4.79
C ALA A 440 14.76 19.91 5.27
N GLU A 441 14.52 19.95 6.57
CA GLU A 441 13.35 19.35 7.20
C GLU A 441 12.62 20.37 8.05
N VAL A 442 11.32 20.49 7.80
CA VAL A 442 10.45 21.36 8.60
C VAL A 442 9.24 20.58 9.09
N GLN A 443 8.67 21.01 10.19
CA GLN A 443 7.46 20.44 10.74
C GLN A 443 6.33 21.46 10.71
N LEU A 444 5.19 21.02 10.24
CA LEU A 444 3.92 21.74 10.33
C LEU A 444 3.00 20.99 11.30
N LYS A 445 2.42 21.75 12.23
CA LYS A 445 1.43 21.22 13.15
C LYS A 445 0.15 22.03 13.03
N GLN A 446 -0.97 21.35 12.84
CA GLN A 446 -2.30 21.93 12.76
C GLN A 446 -3.25 21.16 13.69
N VAL A 447 -4.26 21.84 14.21
CA VAL A 447 -5.30 21.24 15.05
C VAL A 447 -6.66 21.53 14.41
N LEU A 448 -7.31 20.49 13.94
CA LEU A 448 -8.66 20.57 13.38
C LEU A 448 -9.67 20.23 14.48
N MET A 449 -10.69 21.06 14.63
CA MET A 449 -11.80 20.75 15.55
C MET A 449 -12.85 19.96 14.76
N ILE A 450 -12.92 18.66 14.99
CA ILE A 450 -13.82 17.76 14.27
C ILE A 450 -14.82 17.09 15.22
N PRO A 451 -16.02 16.69 14.72
CA PRO A 451 -16.98 15.94 15.52
C PRO A 451 -16.39 14.64 16.07
N GLU A 452 -16.69 14.35 17.33
CA GLU A 452 -16.26 13.14 18.04
C GLU A 452 -16.67 11.84 17.33
N SER A 453 -17.87 11.85 16.70
CA SER A 453 -18.46 10.69 16.02
C SER A 453 -19.63 11.14 15.13
N ALA A 454 -20.37 10.20 14.56
CA ALA A 454 -21.75 10.42 14.14
C ALA A 454 -22.63 10.74 15.36
N ASP A 455 -23.87 11.20 15.12
CA ASP A 455 -24.86 11.39 16.16
C ASP A 455 -25.49 10.04 16.62
N GLU A 456 -26.27 10.07 17.70
CA GLU A 456 -26.86 8.87 18.30
C GLU A 456 -27.83 8.12 17.36
N LEU A 457 -28.33 8.77 16.32
CA LEU A 457 -29.20 8.17 15.33
C LEU A 457 -28.53 7.04 14.56
N LEU A 458 -27.19 7.12 14.35
CA LEU A 458 -26.45 6.07 13.64
C LEU A 458 -26.59 4.71 14.35
N ASP A 459 -26.44 4.67 15.66
CA ASP A 459 -26.60 3.45 16.45
C ASP A 459 -27.98 2.81 16.30
N GLU A 460 -29.05 3.65 16.25
CA GLU A 460 -30.39 3.16 16.05
C GLU A 460 -30.62 2.60 14.64
N GLU A 461 -30.08 3.29 13.63
CA GLU A 461 -30.20 2.89 12.24
C GLU A 461 -29.43 1.59 11.96
N GLN A 462 -28.25 1.42 12.56
CA GLN A 462 -27.48 0.18 12.49
C GLN A 462 -28.18 -1.00 13.18
N LYS A 463 -28.73 -0.81 14.38
CA LYS A 463 -29.51 -1.85 15.07
C LYS A 463 -30.73 -2.30 14.28
N LYS A 464 -31.33 -1.41 13.50
CA LYS A 464 -32.43 -1.72 12.58
C LYS A 464 -31.96 -2.34 11.26
N VAL A 465 -30.65 -2.55 11.08
CA VAL A 465 -30.03 -3.03 9.84
C VAL A 465 -30.42 -2.16 8.64
N LEU A 466 -30.54 -0.85 8.86
CA LEU A 466 -30.91 0.08 7.79
C LEU A 466 -29.71 0.22 6.83
N GLU A 467 -29.97 -0.04 5.55
CA GLU A 467 -28.96 0.13 4.51
C GLU A 467 -28.42 1.58 4.50
N PHE A 468 -27.11 1.74 4.27
CA PHE A 468 -26.42 3.04 4.37
C PHE A 468 -27.11 4.17 3.57
N ARG A 469 -27.64 3.89 2.37
CA ARG A 469 -28.33 4.89 1.52
C ARG A 469 -29.57 5.49 2.16
N TYR A 470 -30.21 4.78 3.07
CA TYR A 470 -31.42 5.23 3.76
C TYR A 470 -31.14 5.83 5.13
N ARG A 471 -29.89 5.85 5.57
CA ARG A 471 -29.50 6.47 6.83
C ARG A 471 -29.64 7.99 6.75
N ASN A 472 -29.99 8.58 7.89
CA ASN A 472 -30.16 10.02 8.06
C ASN A 472 -29.34 10.56 9.25
N ALA A 473 -28.55 9.70 9.89
CA ALA A 473 -27.63 10.10 10.94
C ALA A 473 -26.73 11.25 10.45
N GLY A 474 -26.49 12.20 11.32
CA GLY A 474 -25.59 13.34 11.11
C GLY A 474 -24.28 13.16 11.84
N ARG A 475 -23.57 14.26 12.03
CA ARG A 475 -22.38 14.32 12.88
C ARG A 475 -22.73 14.87 14.25
N SER A 476 -22.06 14.41 15.30
CA SER A 476 -22.17 14.91 16.66
C SER A 476 -21.83 16.42 16.73
N ASP A 477 -22.52 17.16 17.60
CA ASP A 477 -22.18 18.57 17.89
C ASP A 477 -20.94 18.70 18.78
N LYS A 478 -20.50 17.63 19.44
CA LYS A 478 -19.32 17.61 20.29
C LYS A 478 -18.06 17.54 19.43
N LEU A 479 -17.25 18.59 19.49
CA LEU A 479 -15.99 18.68 18.77
C LEU A 479 -14.82 18.27 19.65
N LEU A 480 -13.88 17.52 19.08
CA LEU A 480 -12.60 17.16 19.67
C LEU A 480 -11.45 17.64 18.76
N PRO A 481 -10.29 17.95 19.34
CA PRO A 481 -9.13 18.34 18.57
C PRO A 481 -8.47 17.13 17.89
N LEU A 482 -8.29 17.19 16.58
CA LEU A 482 -7.45 16.29 15.81
C LEU A 482 -6.13 17.00 15.51
N GLU A 483 -5.07 16.54 16.13
CA GLU A 483 -3.73 17.02 15.86
C GLU A 483 -3.17 16.31 14.62
N VAL A 484 -2.72 17.09 13.64
CA VAL A 484 -2.05 16.61 12.43
C VAL A 484 -0.67 17.24 12.38
N THR A 485 0.35 16.42 12.46
CA THR A 485 1.75 16.85 12.39
C THR A 485 2.41 16.29 11.15
N SER A 486 2.87 17.15 10.24
CA SER A 486 3.54 16.78 8.99
C SER A 486 4.99 17.22 9.00
N LYS A 487 5.91 16.27 8.88
CA LYS A 487 7.31 16.54 8.57
C LYS A 487 7.47 16.60 7.05
N ILE A 488 8.08 17.65 6.57
CA ILE A 488 8.33 17.91 5.15
C ILE A 488 9.82 17.90 4.93
N THR A 489 10.28 17.06 4.01
CA THR A 489 11.70 16.91 3.69
C THR A 489 11.96 17.29 2.23
N VAL A 490 12.90 18.20 2.03
CA VAL A 490 13.43 18.59 0.70
C VAL A 490 14.92 18.29 0.67
N ARG A 491 15.38 17.60 -0.38
CA ARG A 491 16.81 17.27 -0.58
C ARG A 491 17.40 18.11 -1.70
N LYS A 492 18.71 18.38 -1.62
CA LYS A 492 19.44 19.22 -2.54
C LYS A 492 19.13 18.88 -4.01
N ASN A 493 19.52 17.80 -4.51
CA ASN A 493 19.39 17.43 -5.93
C ASN A 493 18.08 16.70 -6.26
N SER A 494 16.97 16.99 -5.59
CA SER A 494 15.70 16.28 -5.76
C SER A 494 14.58 17.19 -6.22
N LYS A 495 13.75 16.70 -7.15
CA LYS A 495 12.45 17.29 -7.50
C LYS A 495 11.32 16.77 -6.60
N LYS A 496 11.60 15.81 -5.73
CA LYS A 496 10.65 15.17 -4.84
C LYS A 496 10.59 15.90 -3.51
N VAL A 497 9.38 16.07 -2.99
CA VAL A 497 9.13 16.52 -1.62
C VAL A 497 8.53 15.34 -0.85
N ASP A 498 9.13 14.96 0.26
CA ASP A 498 8.64 13.88 1.10
C ASP A 498 7.81 14.41 2.25
N PHE A 499 6.72 13.69 2.56
CA PHE A 499 5.81 13.98 3.65
C PHE A 499 5.73 12.79 4.60
N GLU A 500 5.92 13.03 5.89
CA GLU A 500 5.65 12.08 6.96
C GLU A 500 4.63 12.71 7.90
N THR A 501 3.39 12.18 7.88
CA THR A 501 2.29 12.75 8.64
C THR A 501 1.88 11.81 9.77
N SER A 502 1.89 12.35 10.98
CA SER A 502 1.44 11.69 12.20
C SER A 502 0.09 12.24 12.63
N ILE A 503 -0.84 11.35 12.97
CA ILE A 503 -2.20 11.66 13.36
C ILE A 503 -2.54 10.82 14.59
N ASP A 504 -2.94 11.48 15.70
CA ASP A 504 -3.52 10.80 16.87
C ASP A 504 -5.04 10.87 16.78
N ASN A 505 -5.64 9.85 16.18
CA ASN A 505 -7.07 9.80 15.96
C ASN A 505 -7.81 9.22 17.16
N GLN A 506 -8.62 10.05 17.83
CA GLN A 506 -9.51 9.68 18.92
C GLN A 506 -11.00 9.73 18.51
N MET A 507 -11.28 10.09 17.26
CA MET A 507 -12.64 10.25 16.72
C MET A 507 -13.10 9.01 15.97
N LYS A 508 -14.40 8.92 15.75
CA LYS A 508 -15.08 7.81 15.07
C LYS A 508 -15.93 8.34 13.92
N ASP A 509 -16.36 7.45 13.06
CA ASP A 509 -17.33 7.72 12.00
C ASP A 509 -16.94 8.90 11.11
N HIS A 510 -15.67 8.92 10.69
CA HIS A 510 -15.16 9.96 9.83
C HIS A 510 -14.12 9.42 8.83
N ARG A 511 -13.89 10.20 7.78
CA ARG A 511 -12.84 9.99 6.79
C ARG A 511 -11.95 11.22 6.73
N LEU A 512 -10.64 11.03 6.86
CA LEU A 512 -9.63 12.05 6.68
C LEU A 512 -8.85 11.82 5.39
N ARG A 513 -8.78 12.84 4.54
CA ARG A 513 -8.01 12.83 3.30
C ARG A 513 -6.97 13.95 3.30
N VAL A 514 -5.97 13.82 2.43
CA VAL A 514 -5.08 14.92 2.05
C VAL A 514 -5.25 15.23 0.57
N LEU A 515 -5.37 16.51 0.25
CA LEU A 515 -5.65 17.01 -1.10
C LEU A 515 -4.40 17.62 -1.71
N PHE A 516 -4.17 17.29 -2.99
CA PHE A 516 -3.09 17.83 -3.81
C PHE A 516 -3.68 18.34 -5.13
N PRO A 517 -4.05 19.64 -5.21
CA PRO A 517 -4.52 20.26 -6.45
C PRO A 517 -3.41 20.27 -7.50
N ALA A 518 -3.66 19.66 -8.66
CA ALA A 518 -2.66 19.58 -9.74
C ALA A 518 -2.53 20.88 -10.54
N GLY A 519 -3.47 21.83 -10.37
CA GLY A 519 -3.49 23.08 -11.12
C GLY A 519 -3.76 22.89 -12.61
N LEU A 520 -4.35 21.77 -12.99
CA LEU A 520 -4.82 21.41 -14.32
C LEU A 520 -6.11 20.60 -14.20
N THR A 521 -6.88 20.53 -15.29
CA THR A 521 -7.97 19.56 -15.45
C THR A 521 -7.59 18.56 -16.53
N SER A 522 -7.96 17.31 -16.33
CA SER A 522 -7.73 16.24 -17.30
C SER A 522 -8.93 15.32 -17.36
N GLU A 523 -9.19 14.73 -18.52
CA GLU A 523 -10.24 13.72 -18.68
C GLU A 523 -9.85 12.38 -18.07
N ASN A 524 -8.54 12.12 -17.96
CA ASN A 524 -7.98 10.87 -17.45
C ASN A 524 -6.84 11.15 -16.46
N HIS A 525 -6.52 10.15 -15.67
CA HIS A 525 -5.34 10.08 -14.81
C HIS A 525 -4.70 8.70 -14.92
N GLU A 526 -3.47 8.58 -14.43
CA GLU A 526 -2.75 7.32 -14.34
C GLU A 526 -2.60 6.91 -12.88
N ALA A 527 -2.69 5.61 -12.62
CA ALA A 527 -2.44 5.03 -11.31
C ALA A 527 -1.60 3.77 -11.42
N ASP A 528 -0.73 3.57 -10.43
CA ASP A 528 -0.01 2.32 -10.27
C ASP A 528 -0.99 1.22 -9.83
N SER A 529 -1.05 0.14 -10.60
CA SER A 529 -1.93 -1.01 -10.40
C SER A 529 -1.11 -2.31 -10.40
N ILE A 530 -1.78 -3.46 -10.52
CA ILE A 530 -1.12 -4.76 -10.48
C ILE A 530 -0.39 -5.01 -11.82
N TYR A 531 0.94 -5.00 -11.79
CA TYR A 531 1.85 -5.19 -12.94
C TYR A 531 1.72 -4.18 -14.07
N GLU A 532 1.01 -3.08 -13.88
CA GLU A 532 0.85 -2.04 -14.91
C GLU A 532 0.58 -0.66 -14.31
N VAL A 533 0.77 0.37 -15.12
CA VAL A 533 0.23 1.71 -14.90
C VAL A 533 -1.04 1.83 -15.72
N VAL A 534 -2.17 2.01 -15.04
CA VAL A 534 -3.49 2.07 -15.69
C VAL A 534 -3.92 3.51 -15.93
N THR A 535 -4.59 3.72 -17.06
CA THR A 535 -5.27 4.99 -17.35
C THR A 535 -6.75 4.86 -17.01
N ARG A 536 -7.25 5.74 -16.15
CA ARG A 536 -8.65 5.74 -15.69
C ARG A 536 -9.32 7.08 -15.99
N PRO A 537 -10.62 7.08 -16.36
CA PRO A 537 -11.36 8.32 -16.59
C PRO A 537 -11.62 9.07 -15.28
N ASN A 538 -11.57 10.41 -15.36
CA ASN A 538 -11.92 11.31 -14.26
C ASN A 538 -13.41 11.64 -14.24
N VAL A 539 -14.09 11.47 -15.37
CA VAL A 539 -15.52 11.73 -15.49
C VAL A 539 -16.29 10.45 -15.12
N MET A 540 -17.18 10.57 -14.16
CA MET A 540 -18.06 9.46 -13.79
C MET A 540 -19.08 9.19 -14.90
N PRO A 541 -19.47 7.92 -15.12
CA PRO A 541 -20.55 7.56 -16.03
C PRO A 541 -21.89 8.23 -15.63
N GLU A 542 -22.75 8.49 -16.62
CA GLU A 542 -24.08 9.09 -16.37
C GLU A 542 -24.98 8.27 -15.45
N THR A 543 -24.72 6.96 -15.37
CA THR A 543 -25.46 6.01 -14.50
C THR A 543 -24.98 6.04 -13.04
N TRP A 544 -23.93 6.80 -12.74
CA TRP A 544 -23.30 6.82 -11.42
C TRP A 544 -24.13 7.62 -10.41
N GLU A 545 -24.69 6.95 -9.42
CA GLU A 545 -25.50 7.56 -8.35
C GLU A 545 -24.66 7.91 -7.11
N ASN A 546 -23.54 7.21 -6.88
CA ASN A 546 -22.63 7.52 -5.81
C ASN A 546 -21.97 8.89 -6.07
N PRO A 547 -22.04 9.86 -5.14
CA PRO A 547 -21.43 11.18 -5.33
C PRO A 547 -19.90 11.18 -5.27
N THR A 548 -19.28 10.04 -4.93
CA THR A 548 -17.83 9.87 -4.83
C THR A 548 -17.36 8.74 -5.74
N ASN A 549 -16.14 8.84 -6.25
CA ASN A 549 -15.51 7.83 -7.10
C ASN A 549 -14.18 7.36 -6.51
N PRO A 550 -14.18 6.75 -5.32
CA PRO A 550 -12.96 6.20 -4.74
C PRO A 550 -12.42 5.06 -5.61
N GLN A 551 -11.11 5.04 -5.76
CA GLN A 551 -10.39 4.05 -6.56
C GLN A 551 -9.19 3.54 -5.77
N HIS A 552 -8.59 2.44 -6.23
CA HIS A 552 -7.42 1.83 -5.60
C HIS A 552 -6.13 2.16 -6.36
N GLN A 553 -5.02 2.17 -5.63
CA GLN A 553 -3.66 2.31 -6.16
C GLN A 553 -2.69 1.43 -5.37
N GLN A 554 -1.52 1.20 -5.95
CA GLN A 554 -0.39 0.60 -5.23
C GLN A 554 0.54 1.68 -4.69
N ALA A 555 1.38 2.28 -5.51
CA ALA A 555 2.41 3.20 -5.07
C ALA A 555 2.18 4.67 -5.44
N PHE A 556 1.45 4.97 -6.51
CA PHE A 556 1.26 6.36 -6.95
C PHE A 556 0.02 6.60 -7.80
N VAL A 557 -0.38 7.86 -7.83
CA VAL A 557 -1.34 8.45 -8.78
C VAL A 557 -0.71 9.64 -9.46
N ASN A 558 -0.93 9.76 -10.77
CA ASN A 558 -0.43 10.85 -11.60
C ASN A 558 -1.58 11.52 -12.36
N LEU A 559 -1.71 12.82 -12.20
CA LEU A 559 -2.64 13.65 -12.96
C LEU A 559 -1.84 14.63 -13.82
N HIS A 560 -1.98 14.52 -15.13
CA HIS A 560 -1.16 15.28 -16.07
C HIS A 560 -1.92 15.68 -17.34
N ASN A 561 -1.35 16.61 -18.07
CA ASN A 561 -1.65 16.93 -19.45
C ASN A 561 -0.37 16.80 -20.29
N GLU A 562 -0.35 17.31 -21.53
CA GLU A 562 0.82 17.25 -22.42
C GLU A 562 2.00 18.11 -21.96
N GLU A 563 1.78 19.10 -21.08
CA GLU A 563 2.80 20.07 -20.68
C GLU A 563 3.42 19.76 -19.32
N TYR A 564 2.61 19.33 -18.35
CA TYR A 564 3.07 19.06 -16.97
C TYR A 564 2.10 18.14 -16.23
N GLY A 565 2.55 17.64 -15.08
CA GLY A 565 1.74 16.81 -14.21
C GLY A 565 2.16 16.88 -12.75
N LEU A 566 1.30 16.32 -11.90
CA LEU A 566 1.56 16.11 -10.48
C LEU A 566 1.40 14.63 -10.14
N THR A 567 2.46 14.05 -9.60
CA THR A 567 2.45 12.66 -9.11
C THR A 567 2.46 12.66 -7.59
N VAL A 568 1.54 11.93 -6.98
CA VAL A 568 1.48 11.69 -5.54
C VAL A 568 1.81 10.22 -5.28
N GLY A 569 2.99 9.97 -4.71
CA GLY A 569 3.38 8.64 -4.24
C GLY A 569 2.94 8.40 -2.81
N ASN A 570 2.74 7.13 -2.44
CA ASN A 570 2.29 6.74 -1.11
C ASN A 570 3.03 5.51 -0.57
N PHE A 571 2.80 5.22 0.72
CA PHE A 571 3.25 4.01 1.40
C PHE A 571 2.08 3.35 2.12
N GLY A 572 1.40 2.41 1.43
CA GLY A 572 0.29 1.65 2.00
C GLY A 572 -0.99 2.48 2.23
N LEU A 573 -1.20 3.53 1.42
CA LEU A 573 -2.43 4.31 1.37
C LEU A 573 -3.10 4.03 0.03
N ASN A 574 -3.87 2.94 0.00
CA ASN A 574 -4.33 2.35 -1.26
C ASN A 574 -5.62 2.98 -1.82
N GLU A 575 -6.31 3.85 -1.08
CA GLU A 575 -7.51 4.55 -1.58
C GLU A 575 -7.19 5.99 -1.97
N TYR A 576 -7.63 6.37 -3.16
CA TYR A 576 -7.61 7.76 -3.63
C TYR A 576 -8.89 8.08 -4.41
N GLU A 577 -9.07 9.35 -4.71
CA GLU A 577 -10.12 9.87 -5.59
C GLU A 577 -9.58 11.06 -6.37
N ILE A 578 -9.98 11.21 -7.64
CA ILE A 578 -9.78 12.45 -8.38
C ILE A 578 -11.04 13.28 -8.24
N THR A 579 -10.94 14.41 -7.55
CA THR A 579 -12.08 15.32 -7.35
C THR A 579 -12.00 16.49 -8.33
N ASP A 580 -13.16 16.90 -8.85
CA ASP A 580 -13.29 18.02 -9.80
C ASP A 580 -12.37 17.89 -11.04
N SER A 581 -11.98 16.67 -11.41
CA SER A 581 -11.01 16.37 -12.48
C SER A 581 -9.67 17.13 -12.36
N ALA A 582 -9.33 17.57 -11.16
CA ALA A 582 -8.21 18.49 -10.91
C ALA A 582 -7.41 18.21 -9.64
N ASN A 583 -7.98 17.49 -8.68
CA ASN A 583 -7.35 17.28 -7.38
C ASN A 583 -7.14 15.80 -7.10
N ILE A 584 -5.94 15.44 -6.66
CA ILE A 584 -5.66 14.10 -6.12
C ILE A 584 -5.98 14.14 -4.63
N ALA A 585 -7.00 13.39 -4.22
CA ALA A 585 -7.42 13.23 -2.82
C ALA A 585 -7.00 11.84 -2.32
N LEU A 586 -6.01 11.78 -1.44
CA LEU A 586 -5.50 10.52 -0.87
C LEU A 586 -6.13 10.28 0.50
N THR A 587 -6.77 9.13 0.69
CA THR A 587 -7.39 8.77 1.98
C THR A 587 -6.32 8.32 2.98
N LEU A 588 -6.21 9.02 4.11
CA LEU A 588 -5.27 8.74 5.19
C LEU A 588 -5.83 7.74 6.20
N LEU A 589 -7.11 7.92 6.56
CA LEU A 589 -7.82 7.02 7.45
C LEU A 589 -9.34 7.10 7.24
N ARG A 590 -9.99 6.03 7.60
CA ARG A 590 -11.44 5.91 7.69
C ARG A 590 -11.78 5.19 8.98
N GLY A 591 -12.56 5.82 9.87
CA GLY A 591 -12.96 5.28 11.16
C GLY A 591 -14.46 4.99 11.18
N CYS A 592 -14.88 3.74 11.03
CA CYS A 592 -16.26 3.30 11.21
C CYS A 592 -16.38 2.41 12.46
N LEU A 593 -17.48 2.57 13.21
CA LEU A 593 -17.69 1.97 14.54
C LEU A 593 -17.91 0.45 14.55
N LEU A 594 -18.16 -0.18 13.42
CA LEU A 594 -18.48 -1.61 13.34
C LEU A 594 -17.34 -2.56 13.74
N TYR A 595 -16.16 -2.04 14.02
CA TYR A 595 -14.97 -2.85 14.34
C TYR A 595 -14.96 -3.44 15.76
N THR A 596 -15.91 -3.11 16.63
CA THR A 596 -15.91 -3.55 18.03
C THR A 596 -17.06 -4.46 18.41
N SER A 597 -18.03 -4.68 17.53
CA SER A 597 -19.11 -5.65 17.73
C SER A 597 -19.03 -6.74 16.68
N PRO A 598 -19.07 -8.02 17.07
CA PRO A 598 -19.27 -9.08 16.09
C PRO A 598 -20.57 -8.79 15.33
N SER A 599 -20.47 -8.67 14.02
CA SER A 599 -21.65 -8.59 13.17
C SER A 599 -22.49 -9.84 13.41
N PRO A 600 -23.82 -9.75 13.46
CA PRO A 600 -24.67 -10.95 13.48
C PRO A 600 -24.42 -11.90 12.30
N ARG A 601 -23.78 -11.41 11.22
CA ARG A 601 -23.36 -12.22 10.06
C ARG A 601 -22.06 -12.98 10.32
N ASP A 602 -21.21 -12.51 11.24
CA ASP A 602 -19.95 -13.16 11.59
C ASP A 602 -20.15 -14.27 12.64
N CYS A 603 -21.36 -14.40 13.18
CA CYS A 603 -21.77 -15.41 14.15
C CYS A 603 -22.65 -16.52 13.57
N SER A 604 -22.92 -16.53 12.27
CA SER A 604 -23.78 -17.52 11.60
C SER A 604 -22.98 -18.51 10.75
#